data_e5f0903c92527bec728e37826207deff
#
_entry.id   e5f0903c92527bec728e37826207deff
#
_cell.length_a   1.000
_cell.length_b   1.000
_cell.length_c   1.000
_cell.angle_alpha   90.00
_cell.angle_beta   90.00
_cell.angle_gamma   90.00
#
_symmetry.space_group_name_H-M   'P 1'
#
loop_
_entity.id
_entity.type
_entity.pdbx_description
1 polymer ?
#
loop_
_entity_poly.entity_id
_entity_poly.type
_entity_poly.pdbx_seq_one_letter_code
_entity_poly.pdbx_strand_id
1 'polypeptide(L)'
;MSLSGGEKQRVAIGSAIASGKKILIFDEPTSGLDYRHMLEVSDNLNRLKELGRSLFLITHDPELIYKCCTYLLFIQGSKVLWHRPMDGEAVSLLRAFFSHAQEAGAVNASW
;
A
#
# COMPACT_ATOMS: atom_id res chain seq x y z
N MET A 1 20.18 3.74 19.01
CA MET A 1 19.26 2.59 19.05
C MET A 1 18.55 2.49 17.71
N SER A 2 18.67 1.35 17.03
CA SER A 2 17.97 1.15 15.76
C SER A 2 16.61 0.50 16.04
N LEU A 3 15.57 1.04 15.39
CA LEU A 3 14.24 0.51 15.51
C LEU A 3 14.05 -0.66 14.51
N SER A 4 13.21 -1.62 14.87
CA SER A 4 12.77 -2.65 13.92
C SER A 4 11.92 -2.04 12.81
N GLY A 5 11.71 -2.77 11.72
CA GLY A 5 10.84 -2.30 10.62
C GLY A 5 9.43 -1.97 11.11
N GLY A 6 8.85 -2.83 11.96
CA GLY A 6 7.51 -2.60 12.51
C GLY A 6 7.45 -1.39 13.42
N GLU A 7 8.48 -1.18 14.25
CA GLU A 7 8.55 -0.01 15.13
C GLU A 7 8.67 1.29 14.31
N LYS A 8 9.48 1.30 13.26
CA LYS A 8 9.61 2.45 12.36
C LYS A 8 8.27 2.81 11.73
N GLN A 9 7.50 1.82 11.29
CA GLN A 9 6.19 2.06 10.69
C GLN A 9 5.18 2.59 11.71
N ARG A 10 5.19 2.08 12.94
CA ARG A 10 4.33 2.61 14.01
C ARG A 10 4.65 4.06 14.34
N VAL A 11 5.93 4.40 14.40
CA VAL A 11 6.37 5.79 14.63
C VAL A 11 5.91 6.69 13.48
N ALA A 12 6.08 6.24 12.24
CA ALA A 12 5.66 7.01 11.06
C ALA A 12 4.15 7.26 11.06
N ILE A 13 3.35 6.24 11.37
CA ILE A 13 1.89 6.36 11.41
C ILE A 13 1.46 7.24 12.58
N GLY A 14 2.08 7.09 13.76
CA GLY A 14 1.84 7.95 14.91
C GLY A 14 2.12 9.41 14.61
N SER A 15 3.23 9.69 13.92
CA SER A 15 3.58 11.04 13.48
C SER A 15 2.54 11.58 12.51
N ALA A 16 2.05 10.76 11.59
CA ALA A 16 1.01 11.15 10.64
C ALA A 16 -0.29 11.52 11.35
N ILE A 17 -0.69 10.74 12.35
CA ILE A 17 -1.88 11.04 13.16
C ILE A 17 -1.69 12.37 13.90
N ALA A 18 -0.55 12.56 14.54
CA ALA A 18 -0.24 13.75 15.32
C ALA A 18 -0.12 15.01 14.47
N SER A 19 0.28 14.88 13.20
CA SER A 19 0.51 16.02 12.31
C SER A 19 -0.76 16.80 11.97
N GLY A 20 -1.92 16.17 12.04
CA GLY A 20 -3.20 16.77 11.65
C GLY A 20 -3.36 17.03 10.15
N LYS A 21 -2.40 16.62 9.33
CA LYS A 21 -2.47 16.83 7.88
C LYS A 21 -3.55 15.95 7.23
N LYS A 22 -4.25 16.52 6.26
CA LYS A 22 -5.36 15.84 5.58
C LYS A 22 -4.90 14.88 4.49
N ILE A 23 -3.76 15.15 3.87
CA ILE A 23 -3.19 14.33 2.79
C ILE A 23 -1.89 13.72 3.28
N LEU A 24 -1.80 12.41 3.20
CA LEU A 24 -0.65 11.64 3.66
C LEU A 24 -0.18 10.71 2.55
N ILE A 25 1.14 10.61 2.39
CA ILE A 25 1.76 9.72 1.39
C ILE A 25 2.63 8.72 2.13
N PHE A 26 2.39 7.43 1.86
CA PHE A 26 3.19 6.34 2.40
C PHE A 26 3.84 5.57 1.26
N ASP A 27 5.17 5.47 1.31
CA ASP A 27 5.95 4.76 0.31
C ASP A 27 6.39 3.42 0.87
N GLU A 28 5.85 2.33 0.30
CA GLU A 28 6.16 0.96 0.69
C GLU A 28 6.02 0.71 2.21
N PRO A 29 4.86 1.04 2.81
CA PRO A 29 4.75 1.03 4.27
C PRO A 29 4.83 -0.36 4.90
N THR A 30 4.70 -1.43 4.12
CA THR A 30 4.79 -2.82 4.60
C THR A 30 6.05 -3.54 4.14
N SER A 31 6.97 -2.84 3.48
CA SER A 31 8.20 -3.45 3.00
C SER A 31 9.04 -4.01 4.16
N GLY A 32 9.43 -5.27 4.04
CA GLY A 32 10.23 -5.95 5.06
C GLY A 32 9.46 -6.38 6.29
N LEU A 33 8.15 -6.21 6.34
CA LEU A 33 7.32 -6.64 7.45
C LEU A 33 6.76 -8.06 7.22
N ASP A 34 6.59 -8.79 8.32
CA ASP A 34 5.85 -10.05 8.27
C ASP A 34 4.33 -9.79 8.17
N TYR A 35 3.56 -10.84 7.98
CA TYR A 35 2.12 -10.74 7.77
C TYR A 35 1.41 -10.07 8.95
N ARG A 36 1.81 -10.40 10.17
CA ARG A 36 1.18 -9.84 11.38
C ARG A 36 1.40 -8.34 11.48
N HIS A 37 2.62 -7.88 11.22
CA HIS A 37 2.92 -6.45 11.24
C HIS A 37 2.27 -5.72 10.05
N MET A 38 2.16 -6.37 8.90
CA MET A 38 1.43 -5.83 7.76
C MET A 38 -0.04 -5.59 8.11
N LEU A 39 -0.67 -6.52 8.83
CA LEU A 39 -2.05 -6.35 9.29
C LEU A 39 -2.20 -5.15 10.22
N GLU A 40 -1.26 -4.94 11.14
CA GLU A 40 -1.25 -3.77 12.02
C GLU A 40 -1.17 -2.46 11.24
N VAL A 41 -0.29 -2.41 10.24
CA VAL A 41 -0.16 -1.24 9.36
C VAL A 41 -1.47 -1.00 8.60
N SER A 42 -2.04 -2.04 8.03
CA SER A 42 -3.32 -1.98 7.32
C SER A 42 -4.43 -1.39 8.19
N ASP A 43 -4.55 -1.88 9.42
CA ASP A 43 -5.58 -1.39 10.35
C ASP A 43 -5.37 0.09 10.70
N ASN A 44 -4.12 0.50 10.90
CA ASN A 44 -3.79 1.89 11.19
C ASN A 44 -4.08 2.82 10.00
N LEU A 45 -3.79 2.36 8.78
CA LEU A 45 -4.10 3.13 7.57
C LEU A 45 -5.61 3.28 7.39
N ASN A 46 -6.37 2.23 7.63
CA ASN A 46 -7.83 2.29 7.56
C ASN A 46 -8.39 3.24 8.62
N ARG A 47 -7.79 3.27 9.80
CA ARG A 47 -8.18 4.23 10.85
C ARG A 47 -7.96 5.67 10.42
N LEU A 48 -6.84 5.96 9.75
CA LEU A 48 -6.57 7.29 9.20
C LEU A 48 -7.64 7.71 8.20
N LYS A 49 -8.10 6.79 7.35
CA LYS A 49 -9.20 7.05 6.41
C LYS A 49 -10.50 7.38 7.15
N GLU A 50 -10.81 6.64 8.21
CA GLU A 50 -11.98 6.89 9.04
C GLU A 50 -11.93 8.28 9.70
N LEU A 51 -10.74 8.80 9.97
CA LEU A 51 -10.53 10.14 10.49
C LEU A 51 -10.62 11.23 9.41
N GLY A 52 -11.02 10.85 8.19
CA GLY A 52 -11.22 11.79 7.09
C GLY A 52 -9.95 12.17 6.34
N ARG A 53 -8.86 11.42 6.51
CA ARG A 53 -7.60 11.67 5.82
C ARG A 53 -7.56 10.99 4.46
N SER A 54 -6.94 11.65 3.48
CA SER A 54 -6.70 11.07 2.16
C SER A 54 -5.32 10.44 2.14
N LEU A 55 -5.25 9.16 1.79
CA LEU A 55 -4.00 8.40 1.79
C LEU A 55 -3.60 8.04 0.36
N PHE A 56 -2.34 8.26 0.05
CA PHE A 56 -1.70 7.78 -1.18
C PHE A 56 -0.68 6.72 -0.79
N LEU A 57 -0.89 5.50 -1.25
CA LEU A 57 0.00 4.38 -0.99
C LEU A 57 0.78 4.05 -2.25
N ILE A 58 2.11 4.02 -2.13
CA ILE A 58 2.99 3.49 -3.16
C ILE A 58 3.40 2.11 -2.68
N THR A 59 2.90 1.06 -3.32
CA THR A 59 3.15 -0.29 -2.85
C THR A 59 3.01 -1.33 -3.97
N HIS A 60 3.66 -2.46 -3.78
CA HIS A 60 3.47 -3.66 -4.60
C HIS A 60 2.99 -4.85 -3.77
N ASP A 61 2.56 -4.59 -2.54
CA ASP A 61 2.04 -5.62 -1.65
C ASP A 61 0.55 -5.85 -1.95
N PRO A 62 0.18 -6.99 -2.56
CA PRO A 62 -1.21 -7.23 -2.94
C PRO A 62 -2.16 -7.29 -1.75
N GLU A 63 -1.71 -7.82 -0.61
CA GLU A 63 -2.54 -7.89 0.58
C GLU A 63 -2.91 -6.49 1.11
N LEU A 64 -1.94 -5.59 1.12
CA LEU A 64 -2.18 -4.21 1.53
C LEU A 64 -3.14 -3.51 0.57
N ILE A 65 -2.98 -3.73 -0.72
CA ILE A 65 -3.84 -3.16 -1.75
C ILE A 65 -5.30 -3.60 -1.52
N TYR A 66 -5.53 -4.90 -1.34
CA TYR A 66 -6.88 -5.43 -1.14
C TYR A 66 -7.53 -4.94 0.16
N LYS A 67 -6.72 -4.71 1.20
CA LYS A 67 -7.24 -4.33 2.52
C LYS A 67 -7.48 -2.84 2.68
N CYS A 68 -6.72 -1.99 1.98
CA CYS A 68 -6.71 -0.56 2.23
C CYS A 68 -7.14 0.31 1.06
N CYS A 69 -6.91 -0.12 -0.18
CA CYS A 69 -7.10 0.75 -1.32
C CYS A 69 -8.53 0.74 -1.82
N THR A 70 -9.06 1.92 -2.10
CA THR A 70 -10.40 2.09 -2.67
C THR A 70 -10.34 2.49 -4.14
N TYR A 71 -9.20 3.02 -4.57
CA TYR A 71 -8.95 3.41 -5.96
C TYR A 71 -7.52 3.08 -6.34
N LEU A 72 -7.33 2.58 -7.55
CA LEU A 72 -6.03 2.13 -8.03
C LEU A 72 -5.53 2.97 -9.18
N LEU A 73 -4.24 3.26 -9.15
CA LEU A 73 -3.51 3.85 -10.24
C LEU A 73 -2.33 2.93 -10.57
N PHE A 74 -2.39 2.30 -11.73
CA PHE A 74 -1.34 1.35 -12.14
C PHE A 74 -0.33 2.06 -13.04
N ILE A 75 0.92 2.10 -12.57
CA ILE A 75 2.01 2.78 -13.28
C ILE A 75 3.07 1.75 -13.68
N GLN A 76 3.45 1.77 -14.95
CA GLN A 76 4.51 0.93 -15.46
C GLN A 76 5.27 1.69 -16.56
N GLY A 77 6.61 1.63 -16.52
CA GLY A 77 7.43 2.35 -17.49
C GLY A 77 7.21 3.85 -17.46
N SER A 78 7.02 4.43 -16.29
CA SER A 78 6.75 5.86 -16.07
C SER A 78 5.45 6.35 -16.70
N LYS A 79 4.54 5.44 -17.01
CA LYS A 79 3.24 5.76 -17.59
C LYS A 79 2.11 5.13 -16.80
N VAL A 80 0.99 5.85 -16.71
CA VAL A 80 -0.24 5.30 -16.16
C VAL A 80 -0.86 4.41 -17.22
N LEU A 81 -0.89 3.10 -16.96
CA LEU A 81 -1.51 2.13 -17.88
C LEU A 81 -3.02 2.11 -17.72
N TRP A 82 -3.49 2.17 -16.47
CA TRP A 82 -4.91 2.24 -16.18
C TRP A 82 -5.14 2.78 -14.78
N HIS A 83 -6.34 3.24 -14.52
CA HIS A 83 -6.79 3.62 -13.19
C HIS A 83 -8.27 3.29 -13.06
N ARG A 84 -8.68 2.86 -11.88
CA ARG A 84 -10.07 2.47 -11.64
C ARG A 84 -10.35 2.27 -10.16
N PRO A 85 -11.64 2.30 -9.76
CA PRO A 85 -12.01 1.90 -8.40
C PRO A 85 -11.64 0.45 -8.13
N MET A 86 -11.45 0.12 -6.84
CA MET A 86 -11.23 -1.26 -6.42
C MET A 86 -12.55 -2.03 -6.53
N ASP A 87 -12.69 -2.79 -7.59
CA ASP A 87 -13.84 -3.64 -7.89
C ASP A 87 -13.37 -5.03 -8.32
N GLY A 88 -14.31 -5.90 -8.71
CA GLY A 88 -13.97 -7.25 -9.16
C GLY A 88 -13.06 -7.29 -10.37
N GLU A 89 -13.19 -6.35 -11.28
CA GLU A 89 -12.36 -6.26 -12.48
C GLU A 89 -10.93 -5.81 -12.12
N ALA A 90 -10.79 -4.86 -11.19
CA ALA A 90 -9.49 -4.44 -10.68
C ALA A 90 -8.77 -5.61 -10.01
N VAL A 91 -9.48 -6.40 -9.21
CA VAL A 91 -8.92 -7.60 -8.58
C VAL A 91 -8.40 -8.58 -9.64
N SER A 92 -9.15 -8.80 -10.71
CA SER A 92 -8.74 -9.69 -11.80
C SER A 92 -7.48 -9.18 -12.50
N LEU A 93 -7.40 -7.88 -12.77
CA LEU A 93 -6.21 -7.26 -13.37
C LEU A 93 -4.98 -7.40 -12.48
N LEU A 94 -5.14 -7.18 -11.19
CA LEU A 94 -4.05 -7.33 -10.22
C LEU A 94 -3.58 -8.77 -10.11
N ARG A 95 -4.50 -9.73 -10.07
CA ARG A 95 -4.14 -11.16 -10.05
C ARG A 95 -3.34 -11.55 -11.28
N ALA A 96 -3.74 -11.10 -12.45
CA ALA A 96 -3.02 -11.36 -13.69
C ALA A 96 -1.60 -10.79 -13.63
N PHE A 97 -1.46 -9.57 -13.15
CA PHE A 97 -0.16 -8.91 -13.01
C PHE A 97 0.76 -9.67 -12.05
N PHE A 98 0.27 -9.98 -10.85
CA PHE A 98 1.09 -10.66 -9.84
C PHE A 98 1.41 -12.10 -10.23
N SER A 99 0.53 -12.81 -10.93
CA SER A 99 0.81 -14.14 -11.44
C SER A 99 1.93 -14.12 -12.47
N HIS A 100 1.89 -13.17 -13.41
CA HIS A 100 2.96 -13.02 -14.40
C HIS A 100 4.28 -12.64 -13.76
N ALA A 101 4.28 -11.79 -12.76
CA ALA A 101 5.48 -11.41 -12.03
C ALA A 101 6.13 -12.61 -11.34
N GLN A 102 5.32 -13.51 -10.76
CA GLN A 102 5.81 -14.75 -10.14
C GLN A 102 6.38 -15.71 -11.18
N GLU A 103 5.70 -15.89 -12.30
CA GLU A 103 6.15 -16.77 -13.38
C GLU A 103 7.47 -16.29 -14.00
N ALA A 104 7.63 -14.99 -14.13
CA ALA A 104 8.86 -14.39 -14.65
C ALA A 104 10.00 -14.40 -13.64
N GLY A 105 9.77 -14.79 -12.39
CA GLY A 105 10.78 -14.77 -11.33
C GLY A 105 11.23 -13.36 -10.96
N ALA A 106 10.53 -12.35 -11.42
CA ALA A 106 10.87 -10.96 -11.16
C ALA A 106 9.62 -10.22 -10.71
N VAL A 107 9.58 -9.87 -9.44
CA VAL A 107 8.62 -8.88 -8.98
C VAL A 107 9.28 -7.52 -9.22
N ASN A 108 9.07 -6.99 -10.38
CA ASN A 108 9.50 -5.64 -10.69
C ASN A 108 8.27 -4.77 -10.66
N ALA A 109 7.88 -4.40 -9.46
CA ALA A 109 6.73 -3.55 -9.27
C ALA A 109 7.21 -2.11 -9.19
N SER A 110 7.18 -1.43 -10.29
CA SER A 110 7.18 0.02 -10.27
C SER A 110 5.74 0.46 -10.38
N TRP A 111 5.24 0.76 -9.26
CA TRP A 111 3.94 1.36 -9.11
C TRP A 111 4.03 2.85 -9.37
#